data_3bf2a72d214418280432c89beecb5fc1
#
_entry.id   3bf2a72d214418280432c89beecb5fc1
#
_cell.length_a   1.000
_cell.length_b   1.000
_cell.length_c   1.000
_cell.angle_alpha   90.00
_cell.angle_beta   90.00
_cell.angle_gamma   90.00
#
_symmetry.space_group_name_H-M   'P 1'
#
loop_
_entity.id
_entity.type
_entity.pdbx_description
1 polymer ?
#
loop_
_entity_poly.entity_id
_entity_poly.type
_entity_poly.pdbx_seq_one_letter_code
_entity_poly.pdbx_strand_id
1 'polypeptide(L)'
;MKRSRLFGLLGVASLLNSVVVLTSFADQGDPVAGKVTYDKICAMCHGPTGKGDGPTAAVLNPKPRNHTDGQYMNALKDDYLFKIIKDGGASVGKAQLMPAWGAQIKDPDIWNVVAYIRTLAVPPYKPTSEAAAPAEKTATPAGKTAVAPVEKKTK
;
A
#
# COMPACT_ATOMS: atom_id res chain seq x y z
N MET A 1 52.69 -26.44 -59.42
CA MET A 1 51.85 -27.10 -58.44
C MET A 1 51.87 -26.27 -57.14
N LYS A 2 50.92 -25.33 -56.93
CA LYS A 2 50.80 -24.55 -55.69
C LYS A 2 49.36 -24.68 -55.21
N ARG A 3 49.18 -25.34 -54.08
CA ARG A 3 47.92 -25.52 -53.41
C ARG A 3 47.67 -24.31 -52.47
N SER A 4 46.77 -23.46 -52.85
CA SER A 4 46.28 -22.35 -52.05
C SER A 4 45.27 -22.88 -51.03
N ARG A 5 45.55 -22.75 -49.75
CA ARG A 5 44.63 -23.09 -48.67
C ARG A 5 43.88 -21.81 -48.25
N LEU A 6 42.62 -21.79 -48.61
CA LEU A 6 41.70 -20.74 -48.20
C LEU A 6 41.23 -21.02 -46.79
N PHE A 7 41.72 -20.26 -45.81
CA PHE A 7 41.18 -20.27 -44.45
C PHE A 7 39.95 -19.38 -44.38
N GLY A 8 38.80 -20.03 -44.22
CA GLY A 8 37.59 -19.33 -43.96
C GLY A 8 37.56 -18.84 -42.50
N LEU A 9 37.48 -17.53 -42.32
CA LEU A 9 37.17 -16.91 -41.03
C LEU A 9 35.64 -16.99 -40.83
N LEU A 10 35.22 -17.91 -39.98
CA LEU A 10 33.87 -17.89 -39.39
C LEU A 10 33.82 -16.83 -38.30
N GLY A 11 33.31 -15.66 -38.65
CA GLY A 11 32.99 -14.63 -37.68
C GLY A 11 31.74 -15.01 -36.87
N VAL A 12 31.94 -15.43 -35.65
CA VAL A 12 30.82 -15.60 -34.69
C VAL A 12 30.41 -14.22 -34.20
N ALA A 13 29.37 -13.66 -34.80
CA ALA A 13 28.71 -12.47 -34.33
C ALA A 13 27.91 -12.84 -33.09
N SER A 14 28.50 -12.63 -31.90
CA SER A 14 27.82 -12.76 -30.61
C SER A 14 26.88 -11.57 -30.43
N LEU A 15 25.60 -11.76 -30.76
CA LEU A 15 24.54 -10.82 -30.43
C LEU A 15 24.32 -10.84 -28.92
N LEU A 16 24.96 -9.91 -28.22
CA LEU A 16 24.66 -9.61 -26.82
C LEU A 16 23.25 -9.05 -26.74
N ASN A 17 22.29 -9.94 -26.50
CA ASN A 17 20.91 -9.57 -26.21
C ASN A 17 20.84 -8.94 -24.83
N SER A 18 21.05 -7.62 -24.76
CA SER A 18 20.86 -6.84 -23.53
C SER A 18 19.38 -6.82 -23.20
N VAL A 19 18.95 -7.74 -22.36
CA VAL A 19 17.61 -7.68 -21.73
C VAL A 19 17.62 -6.49 -20.78
N VAL A 20 17.06 -5.37 -21.23
CA VAL A 20 16.74 -4.24 -20.37
C VAL A 20 15.57 -4.68 -19.49
N VAL A 21 15.87 -5.11 -18.27
CA VAL A 21 14.86 -5.34 -17.24
C VAL A 21 14.33 -3.96 -16.84
N LEU A 22 13.22 -3.55 -17.44
CA LEU A 22 12.43 -2.41 -16.98
C LEU A 22 11.81 -2.84 -15.65
N THR A 23 12.49 -2.53 -14.54
CA THR A 23 11.90 -2.64 -13.22
C THR A 23 10.77 -1.63 -13.15
N SER A 24 9.55 -2.12 -13.20
CA SER A 24 8.35 -1.30 -13.04
C SER A 24 8.31 -0.81 -11.59
N PHE A 25 8.65 0.46 -11.37
CA PHE A 25 8.45 1.14 -10.09
C PHE A 25 6.95 1.49 -9.84
N ALA A 26 6.05 0.91 -10.62
CA ALA A 26 4.62 1.23 -10.59
C ALA A 26 3.89 0.79 -9.31
N ASP A 27 4.56 0.05 -8.41
CA ASP A 27 3.89 -0.62 -7.28
C ASP A 27 4.03 0.14 -5.94
N GLN A 28 4.74 1.26 -5.89
CA GLN A 28 4.97 2.00 -4.63
C GLN A 28 4.16 3.29 -4.48
N GLY A 29 3.36 3.68 -5.49
CA GLY A 29 2.62 4.93 -5.51
C GLY A 29 3.49 6.17 -5.66
N ASP A 30 2.88 7.30 -6.05
CA ASP A 30 3.51 8.61 -6.17
C ASP A 30 3.20 9.46 -4.93
N PRO A 31 4.19 9.79 -4.08
CA PRO A 31 3.95 10.58 -2.88
C PRO A 31 3.52 12.03 -3.18
N VAL A 32 3.86 12.59 -4.34
CA VAL A 32 3.44 13.95 -4.73
C VAL A 32 1.93 13.95 -5.03
N ALA A 33 1.46 13.00 -5.85
CA ALA A 33 0.04 12.80 -6.10
C ALA A 33 -0.72 12.42 -4.81
N GLY A 34 -0.10 11.58 -3.97
CA GLY A 34 -0.64 11.19 -2.67
C GLY A 34 -0.85 12.37 -1.72
N LYS A 35 0.07 13.33 -1.71
CA LYS A 35 -0.08 14.56 -0.92
C LYS A 35 -1.32 15.35 -1.32
N VAL A 36 -1.60 15.46 -2.62
CA VAL A 36 -2.77 16.20 -3.12
C VAL A 36 -4.06 15.57 -2.59
N THR A 37 -4.16 14.25 -2.62
CA THR A 37 -5.33 13.52 -2.10
C THR A 37 -5.39 13.63 -0.57
N TYR A 38 -4.26 13.48 0.09
CA TYR A 38 -4.14 13.58 1.55
C TYR A 38 -4.63 14.94 2.07
N ASP A 39 -4.17 16.03 1.47
CA ASP A 39 -4.55 17.40 1.88
C ASP A 39 -6.05 17.65 1.74
N LYS A 40 -6.69 17.06 0.72
CA LYS A 40 -8.13 17.23 0.48
C LYS A 40 -9.02 16.43 1.43
N ILE A 41 -8.57 15.24 1.85
CA ILE A 41 -9.43 14.27 2.51
C ILE A 41 -8.91 13.92 3.91
N CYS A 42 -7.65 13.57 4.03
CA CYS A 42 -7.07 12.98 5.24
C CYS A 42 -6.70 14.05 6.28
N ALA A 43 -6.24 15.22 5.82
CA ALA A 43 -5.74 16.29 6.68
C ALA A 43 -6.79 16.85 7.63
N MET A 44 -8.08 16.71 7.32
CA MET A 44 -9.17 17.15 8.20
C MET A 44 -9.10 16.48 9.58
N CYS A 45 -8.71 15.21 9.62
CA CYS A 45 -8.53 14.46 10.86
C CYS A 45 -7.06 14.32 11.26
N HIS A 46 -6.20 13.94 10.30
CA HIS A 46 -4.80 13.62 10.58
C HIS A 46 -3.87 14.83 10.61
N GLY A 47 -4.38 16.01 10.26
CA GLY A 47 -3.58 17.24 10.15
C GLY A 47 -2.73 17.32 8.88
N PRO A 48 -2.39 18.53 8.41
CA PRO A 48 -1.62 18.74 7.17
C PRO A 48 -0.19 18.20 7.28
N THR A 49 0.33 18.06 8.49
CA THR A 49 1.65 17.47 8.78
C THR A 49 1.58 16.01 9.26
N GLY A 50 0.38 15.42 9.32
CA GLY A 50 0.19 14.04 9.71
C GLY A 50 0.28 13.74 11.21
N LYS A 51 0.25 14.74 12.08
CA LYS A 51 0.41 14.56 13.54
C LYS A 51 -0.84 14.07 14.27
N GLY A 52 -1.97 13.89 13.56
CA GLY A 52 -3.24 13.53 14.18
C GLY A 52 -3.93 14.72 14.84
N ASP A 53 -3.58 15.91 14.46
CA ASP A 53 -3.98 17.21 15.03
C ASP A 53 -4.85 18.04 14.06
N GLY A 54 -5.52 17.39 13.11
CA GLY A 54 -6.40 18.07 12.17
C GLY A 54 -7.58 18.78 12.87
N PRO A 55 -8.28 19.66 12.14
CA PRO A 55 -9.39 20.47 12.71
C PRO A 55 -10.43 19.66 13.48
N THR A 56 -10.74 18.44 13.04
CA THR A 56 -11.72 17.58 13.72
C THR A 56 -11.13 16.69 14.80
N ALA A 57 -9.81 16.62 14.91
CA ALA A 57 -9.14 15.72 15.87
C ALA A 57 -9.51 15.98 17.32
N ALA A 58 -9.87 17.23 17.67
CA ALA A 58 -10.18 17.61 19.05
C ALA A 58 -11.35 16.82 19.64
N VAL A 59 -12.35 16.52 18.81
CA VAL A 59 -13.61 15.84 19.21
C VAL A 59 -13.59 14.34 18.96
N LEU A 60 -12.53 13.81 18.35
CA LEU A 60 -12.43 12.37 18.06
C LEU A 60 -11.80 11.60 19.22
N ASN A 61 -12.40 10.47 19.58
CA ASN A 61 -11.87 9.51 20.54
C ASN A 61 -12.05 8.06 20.00
N PRO A 62 -10.98 7.33 19.75
CA PRO A 62 -9.58 7.74 19.91
C PRO A 62 -9.16 8.82 18.91
N LYS A 63 -8.08 9.54 19.26
CA LYS A 63 -7.46 10.52 18.35
C LYS A 63 -7.00 9.86 17.04
N PRO A 64 -7.01 10.60 15.92
CA PRO A 64 -6.42 10.12 14.68
C PRO A 64 -4.95 9.74 14.87
N ARG A 65 -4.50 8.73 14.12
CA ARG A 65 -3.12 8.27 14.18
C ARG A 65 -2.15 9.38 13.76
N ASN A 66 -1.09 9.55 14.57
CA ASN A 66 0.05 10.35 14.19
C ASN A 66 0.91 9.58 13.18
N HIS A 67 0.94 10.02 11.93
CA HIS A 67 1.72 9.43 10.84
C HIS A 67 3.22 9.76 10.94
N THR A 68 3.60 10.76 11.75
CA THR A 68 5.01 11.10 11.95
C THR A 68 5.70 10.21 12.99
N ASP A 69 4.95 9.40 13.73
CA ASP A 69 5.49 8.41 14.66
C ASP A 69 6.11 7.23 13.87
N GLY A 70 7.36 7.39 13.48
CA GLY A 70 8.07 6.39 12.67
C GLY A 70 8.28 5.06 13.38
N GLN A 71 8.36 5.03 14.71
CA GLN A 71 8.48 3.76 15.44
C GLN A 71 7.23 2.89 15.22
N TYR A 72 6.07 3.50 15.29
CA TYR A 72 4.80 2.81 15.06
C TYR A 72 4.54 2.57 13.58
N MET A 73 4.67 3.61 12.74
CA MET A 73 4.28 3.56 11.34
C MET A 73 5.16 2.63 10.52
N ASN A 74 6.47 2.57 10.80
CA ASN A 74 7.40 1.73 10.05
C ASN A 74 7.23 0.23 10.35
N ALA A 75 6.59 -0.13 11.46
CA ALA A 75 6.23 -1.51 11.77
C ALA A 75 4.98 -2.01 11.02
N LEU A 76 4.21 -1.11 10.40
CA LEU A 76 3.04 -1.48 9.62
C LEU A 76 3.43 -1.82 8.17
N LYS A 77 2.78 -2.81 7.58
CA LYS A 77 2.93 -3.14 6.15
C LYS A 77 2.15 -2.15 5.29
N ASP A 78 2.60 -1.93 4.05
CA ASP A 78 1.90 -1.02 3.12
C ASP A 78 0.49 -1.53 2.78
N ASP A 79 0.31 -2.84 2.60
CA ASP A 79 -1.01 -3.45 2.41
C ASP A 79 -1.97 -3.18 3.58
N TYR A 80 -1.44 -3.14 4.81
CA TYR A 80 -2.25 -2.78 5.97
C TYR A 80 -2.70 -1.31 5.91
N LEU A 81 -1.80 -0.40 5.51
CA LEU A 81 -2.14 1.01 5.32
C LEU A 81 -3.14 1.19 4.18
N PHE A 82 -2.93 0.49 3.08
CA PHE A 82 -3.87 0.46 1.96
C PHE A 82 -5.25 -0.01 2.42
N LYS A 83 -5.31 -1.16 3.11
CA LYS A 83 -6.56 -1.74 3.60
C LYS A 83 -7.32 -0.81 4.55
N ILE A 84 -6.64 -0.19 5.51
CA ILE A 84 -7.30 0.72 6.46
C ILE A 84 -7.85 1.97 5.76
N ILE A 85 -7.19 2.46 4.73
CA ILE A 85 -7.70 3.59 3.92
C ILE A 85 -8.89 3.13 3.08
N LYS A 86 -8.77 2.02 2.39
CA LYS A 86 -9.81 1.51 1.49
C LYS A 86 -11.08 1.11 2.23
N ASP A 87 -10.93 0.30 3.28
CA ASP A 87 -12.04 -0.40 3.95
C ASP A 87 -12.42 0.22 5.30
N GLY A 88 -11.69 1.27 5.74
CA GLY A 88 -11.92 1.95 7.00
C GLY A 88 -11.28 1.28 8.22
N GLY A 89 -11.23 2.01 9.33
CA GLY A 89 -10.59 1.55 10.56
C GLY A 89 -11.20 0.28 11.16
N ALA A 90 -12.52 0.14 11.07
CA ALA A 90 -13.23 -1.04 11.59
C ALA A 90 -12.78 -2.34 10.92
N SER A 91 -12.39 -2.32 9.64
CA SER A 91 -11.95 -3.48 8.87
C SER A 91 -10.68 -4.14 9.40
N VAL A 92 -9.91 -3.41 10.20
CA VAL A 92 -8.67 -3.84 10.82
C VAL A 92 -8.71 -3.78 12.35
N GLY A 93 -9.91 -3.75 12.94
CA GLY A 93 -10.09 -3.71 14.40
C GLY A 93 -9.68 -2.38 15.05
N LYS A 94 -9.70 -1.29 14.28
CA LYS A 94 -9.43 0.08 14.76
C LYS A 94 -10.74 0.89 14.85
N ALA A 95 -10.64 2.17 15.21
CA ALA A 95 -11.81 3.01 15.41
C ALA A 95 -12.65 3.13 14.12
N GLN A 96 -13.96 3.01 14.27
CA GLN A 96 -14.93 3.23 13.19
C GLN A 96 -14.95 4.67 12.67
N LEU A 97 -14.36 5.60 13.44
CA LEU A 97 -14.25 7.01 13.07
C LEU A 97 -13.36 7.25 11.85
N MET A 98 -12.47 6.31 11.50
CA MET A 98 -11.79 6.29 10.21
C MET A 98 -12.71 5.62 9.18
N PRO A 99 -13.36 6.39 8.27
CA PRO A 99 -14.29 5.82 7.31
C PRO A 99 -13.57 5.05 6.20
N ALA A 100 -14.32 4.23 5.47
CA ALA A 100 -13.86 3.58 4.25
C ALA A 100 -13.85 4.57 3.08
N TRP A 101 -12.72 4.69 2.39
CA TRP A 101 -12.56 5.61 1.27
C TRP A 101 -12.58 4.93 -0.10
N GLY A 102 -12.61 3.59 -0.16
CA GLY A 102 -12.53 2.82 -1.40
C GLY A 102 -13.65 3.08 -2.42
N ALA A 103 -14.81 3.62 -1.97
CA ALA A 103 -15.86 4.04 -2.90
C ALA A 103 -15.59 5.40 -3.57
N GLN A 104 -14.69 6.21 -3.01
CA GLN A 104 -14.44 7.60 -3.43
C GLN A 104 -13.03 7.79 -4.00
N ILE A 105 -12.07 6.96 -3.58
CA ILE A 105 -10.68 6.99 -4.00
C ILE A 105 -10.35 5.67 -4.68
N LYS A 106 -9.82 5.72 -5.90
CA LYS A 106 -9.40 4.53 -6.64
C LYS A 106 -8.15 3.90 -6.04
N ASP A 107 -7.96 2.61 -6.24
CA ASP A 107 -6.81 1.87 -5.69
C ASP A 107 -5.45 2.50 -5.99
N PRO A 108 -5.14 2.97 -7.22
CA PRO A 108 -3.86 3.64 -7.48
C PRO A 108 -3.67 4.93 -6.66
N ASP A 109 -4.74 5.70 -6.45
CA ASP A 109 -4.68 6.92 -5.64
C ASP A 109 -4.52 6.61 -4.15
N ILE A 110 -5.08 5.49 -3.68
CA ILE A 110 -4.84 5.01 -2.31
C ILE A 110 -3.37 4.64 -2.13
N TRP A 111 -2.74 3.95 -3.11
CA TRP A 111 -1.30 3.66 -3.07
C TRP A 111 -0.46 4.95 -3.07
N ASN A 112 -0.85 5.96 -3.82
CA ASN A 112 -0.22 7.28 -3.77
C ASN A 112 -0.29 7.88 -2.36
N VAL A 113 -1.45 7.79 -1.69
CA VAL A 113 -1.61 8.25 -0.29
C VAL A 113 -0.72 7.46 0.66
N VAL A 114 -0.64 6.13 0.51
CA VAL A 114 0.28 5.29 1.31
C VAL A 114 1.72 5.77 1.13
N ALA A 115 2.16 5.99 -0.11
CA ALA A 115 3.50 6.50 -0.41
C ALA A 115 3.75 7.85 0.29
N TYR A 116 2.79 8.78 0.25
CA TYR A 116 2.92 10.06 0.95
C TYR A 116 3.01 9.88 2.48
N ILE A 117 2.16 9.07 3.08
CA ILE A 117 2.19 8.78 4.53
C ILE A 117 3.58 8.27 4.95
N ARG A 118 4.24 7.44 4.13
CA ARG A 118 5.60 6.94 4.40
C ARG A 118 6.64 8.06 4.45
N THR A 119 6.44 9.14 3.73
CA THR A 119 7.36 10.30 3.78
C THR A 119 7.26 11.09 5.08
N LEU A 120 6.18 10.93 5.85
CA LEU A 120 5.95 11.67 7.09
C LEU A 120 6.66 11.06 8.30
N ALA A 121 7.04 9.78 8.23
CA ALA A 121 7.60 9.03 9.35
C ALA A 121 8.97 9.55 9.82
N VAL A 122 9.14 9.69 11.13
CA VAL A 122 10.42 10.03 11.77
C VAL A 122 10.66 9.02 12.90
N PRO A 123 11.71 8.17 12.82
CA PRO A 123 12.71 8.09 11.75
C PRO A 123 12.11 7.68 10.39
N PRO A 124 12.82 8.01 9.27
CA PRO A 124 12.33 7.73 7.93
C PRO A 124 12.00 6.27 7.68
N TYR A 125 10.94 6.03 6.90
CA TYR A 125 10.59 4.69 6.42
C TYR A 125 11.68 4.13 5.51
N LYS A 126 12.06 2.88 5.77
CA LYS A 126 12.97 2.12 4.90
C LYS A 126 12.19 0.90 4.39
N PRO A 127 11.83 0.84 3.10
CA PRO A 127 11.17 -0.34 2.57
C PRO A 127 12.06 -1.56 2.74
N THR A 128 11.52 -2.62 3.35
CA THR A 128 12.17 -3.93 3.38
C THR A 128 11.89 -4.63 2.06
N SER A 129 12.85 -5.42 1.55
CA SER A 129 12.70 -6.15 0.29
C SER A 129 11.49 -7.11 0.25
N GLU A 130 10.93 -7.42 1.39
CA GLU A 130 9.73 -8.27 1.55
C GLU A 130 8.42 -7.52 1.28
N ALA A 131 8.42 -6.17 1.33
CA ALA A 131 7.24 -5.35 1.04
C ALA A 131 6.95 -5.22 -0.46
N ALA A 132 7.85 -5.70 -1.32
CA ALA A 132 7.74 -5.64 -2.79
C ALA A 132 7.14 -6.91 -3.43
N ALA A 133 6.66 -7.87 -2.65
CA ALA A 133 6.00 -9.05 -3.19
C ALA A 133 4.48 -8.82 -3.29
N PRO A 134 3.86 -9.04 -4.48
CA PRO A 134 2.41 -8.95 -4.62
C PRO A 134 1.74 -9.97 -3.72
N ALA A 135 0.77 -9.54 -2.91
CA ALA A 135 -0.06 -10.44 -2.13
C ALA A 135 -0.84 -11.36 -3.08
N GLU A 136 -0.39 -12.61 -3.19
CA GLU A 136 -1.12 -13.68 -3.86
C GLU A 136 -2.49 -13.85 -3.19
N LYS A 137 -3.53 -13.78 -4.01
CA LYS A 137 -4.93 -13.90 -3.62
C LYS A 137 -5.19 -15.28 -3.04
N THR A 138 -5.14 -15.45 -1.74
CA THR A 138 -5.80 -16.57 -1.07
C THR A 138 -7.12 -16.08 -0.48
N ALA A 139 -8.16 -16.11 -1.31
CA ALA A 139 -9.53 -16.04 -0.84
C ALA A 139 -9.88 -17.39 -0.21
N THR A 140 -9.83 -17.46 1.11
CA THR A 140 -10.45 -18.57 1.85
C THR A 140 -11.91 -18.21 2.12
N PRO A 141 -12.89 -19.01 1.68
CA PRO A 141 -14.29 -18.73 1.94
C PRO A 141 -14.60 -18.95 3.43
N ALA A 142 -15.09 -17.89 4.07
CA ALA A 142 -15.58 -17.94 5.44
C ALA A 142 -16.73 -18.95 5.55
N GLY A 143 -16.55 -19.93 6.43
CA GLY A 143 -17.54 -20.93 6.77
C GLY A 143 -18.83 -20.30 7.32
N LYS A 144 -19.96 -20.79 6.81
CA LYS A 144 -21.29 -20.53 7.32
C LYS A 144 -21.39 -21.04 8.76
N THR A 145 -21.49 -20.15 9.73
CA THR A 145 -21.95 -20.51 11.07
C THR A 145 -23.46 -20.34 11.11
N ALA A 146 -24.16 -21.44 11.25
CA ALA A 146 -25.60 -21.52 11.37
C ALA A 146 -26.05 -20.83 12.66
N VAL A 147 -26.99 -19.88 12.54
CA VAL A 147 -27.71 -19.29 13.66
C VAL A 147 -28.81 -20.28 14.07
N ALA A 148 -28.75 -20.76 15.30
CA ALA A 148 -29.80 -21.56 15.90
C ALA A 148 -31.04 -20.69 16.23
N PRO A 149 -32.29 -21.22 16.13
CA PRO A 149 -33.49 -20.45 16.38
C PRO A 149 -33.70 -20.21 17.87
N VAL A 150 -34.00 -18.97 18.24
CA VAL A 150 -34.45 -18.59 19.59
C VAL A 150 -35.90 -19.02 19.77
N GLU A 151 -36.13 -19.97 20.70
CA GLU A 151 -37.43 -20.44 21.13
C GLU A 151 -38.17 -19.35 21.94
N LYS A 152 -39.32 -18.91 21.43
CA LYS A 152 -40.25 -18.05 22.16
C LYS A 152 -40.94 -18.87 23.25
N LYS A 153 -40.65 -18.58 24.51
CA LYS A 153 -41.52 -18.97 25.64
C LYS A 153 -42.61 -17.92 25.83
N THR A 154 -43.85 -18.30 25.50
CA THR A 154 -45.07 -17.66 25.94
C THR A 154 -45.43 -18.06 27.35
N LYS A 155 -45.67 -17.09 28.23
CA LYS A 155 -46.64 -17.17 29.29
C LYS A 155 -47.08 -15.76 29.68
#